data_73345a4a620d01eb529d8aa27f0dd2ae
#
_entry.id   73345a4a620d01eb529d8aa27f0dd2ae
#
_cell.length_a   1.000
_cell.length_b   1.000
_cell.length_c   1.000
_cell.angle_alpha   90.00
_cell.angle_beta   90.00
_cell.angle_gamma   90.00
#
_symmetry.space_group_name_H-M   'P 1'
#
loop_
_entity.id
_entity.type
_entity.pdbx_description
1 polymer ?
#
loop_
_entity_poly.entity_id
_entity_poly.type
_entity_poly.pdbx_seq_one_letter_code
_entity_poly.pdbx_strand_id
1 'polypeptide(L)'
;MKTQATNTILMIRPVAFRMNEQTAVNNYYQKVIDGLTPANVNAKAQQEFDAFVEKLRAHGVNVLVVEDTLQPDTPDSIFPNNWISFHQSGDVVLYPMFAENRRLERREDVLDLLEEKGFFIENVLDYTLAEEANVFLEGTGSIILDRVNEKAYCALSPRADEELFIEFCEDMEYTPVIFTAFQTVDGARKPIYHTNVMMCIADTFAVICADCIDDKVERKMVLEQLKQDGKEIILISEEQVNHFAGNMLQVLGANQQKYLVMSSSAYQSLTPKQLEAIEKHNPIIHASLDIIEACGGGSARCMMAEVFLPREN
;
A
#
# COMPACT_ATOMS: atom_id res chain seq x y z
N MET A 1 4.91 -13.79 -18.85
CA MET A 1 5.87 -13.73 -17.72
C MET A 1 5.29 -12.85 -16.65
N LYS A 2 5.35 -13.29 -15.40
CA LYS A 2 4.90 -12.44 -14.26
C LYS A 2 5.84 -11.22 -14.13
N THR A 3 5.27 -10.05 -13.86
CA THR A 3 6.00 -8.79 -13.69
C THR A 3 5.78 -8.26 -12.28
N GLN A 4 6.79 -7.64 -11.68
CA GLN A 4 6.70 -7.06 -10.33
C GLN A 4 5.96 -5.72 -10.31
N ALA A 5 6.02 -4.96 -11.38
CA ALA A 5 5.43 -3.64 -11.47
C ALA A 5 4.50 -3.54 -12.69
N THR A 6 3.51 -2.68 -12.59
CA THR A 6 2.59 -2.33 -13.68
C THR A 6 2.72 -0.86 -14.07
N ASN A 7 2.24 -0.53 -15.26
CA ASN A 7 2.13 0.85 -15.74
C ASN A 7 0.81 1.51 -15.29
N THR A 8 -0.18 0.76 -14.85
CA THR A 8 -1.52 1.28 -14.57
C THR A 8 -1.82 1.25 -13.08
N ILE A 9 -2.21 2.39 -12.54
CA ILE A 9 -2.54 2.60 -11.13
C ILE A 9 -3.95 3.19 -11.02
N LEU A 10 -4.79 2.58 -10.17
CA LEU A 10 -6.07 3.14 -9.75
C LEU A 10 -5.86 3.98 -8.49
N MET A 11 -6.43 5.17 -8.46
CA MET A 11 -6.41 6.08 -7.31
C MET A 11 -7.79 6.71 -7.10
N ILE A 12 -8.16 6.90 -5.84
CA ILE A 12 -9.44 7.52 -5.46
C ILE A 12 -9.18 8.95 -4.99
N ARG A 13 -9.76 9.94 -5.67
CA ARG A 13 -9.64 11.35 -5.28
C ARG A 13 -10.64 11.66 -4.17
N PRO A 14 -10.17 12.05 -2.98
CA PRO A 14 -11.04 12.17 -1.81
C PRO A 14 -11.97 13.40 -1.90
N VAL A 15 -13.16 13.32 -1.29
CA VAL A 15 -14.11 14.44 -1.16
C VAL A 15 -14.42 14.80 0.29
N ALA A 16 -14.12 13.91 1.24
CA ALA A 16 -14.38 14.09 2.66
C ALA A 16 -13.19 13.67 3.56
N PHE A 17 -11.97 13.76 3.04
CA PHE A 17 -10.74 13.32 3.73
C PHE A 17 -10.52 14.10 5.04
N ARG A 18 -10.26 13.35 6.09
CA ARG A 18 -9.90 13.81 7.42
C ARG A 18 -9.34 12.65 8.25
N MET A 19 -8.85 12.95 9.46
CA MET A 19 -8.52 11.88 10.40
C MET A 19 -9.75 10.98 10.64
N ASN A 20 -9.54 9.67 10.57
CA ASN A 20 -10.59 8.67 10.79
C ASN A 20 -10.49 8.09 12.21
N GLU A 21 -11.43 8.41 13.07
CA GLU A 21 -11.44 7.97 14.46
C GLU A 21 -11.51 6.44 14.61
N GLN A 22 -12.15 5.75 13.65
CA GLN A 22 -12.26 4.29 13.69
C GLN A 22 -10.92 3.60 13.39
N THR A 23 -10.05 4.21 12.57
CA THR A 23 -8.74 3.67 12.23
C THR A 23 -7.64 4.13 13.18
N ALA A 24 -7.78 5.29 13.82
CA ALA A 24 -6.81 5.86 14.75
C ALA A 24 -6.54 5.00 15.99
N VAL A 25 -7.42 4.06 16.32
CA VAL A 25 -7.29 3.15 17.48
C VAL A 25 -6.05 2.23 17.38
N ASN A 26 -5.56 1.96 16.18
CA ASN A 26 -4.38 1.13 15.92
C ASN A 26 -3.44 1.68 14.84
N ASN A 27 -3.81 2.77 14.15
CA ASN A 27 -2.94 3.54 13.26
C ASN A 27 -2.36 4.74 14.01
N TYR A 28 -1.20 4.55 14.61
CA TYR A 28 -0.54 5.54 15.47
C TYR A 28 0.14 6.69 14.70
N TYR A 29 0.09 6.68 13.36
CA TYR A 29 0.61 7.77 12.52
C TYR A 29 -0.40 8.91 12.35
N GLN A 30 -1.71 8.63 12.56
CA GLN A 30 -2.77 9.62 12.41
C GLN A 30 -2.74 10.68 13.49
N LYS A 31 -2.88 11.94 13.06
CA LYS A 31 -2.90 13.11 13.95
C LYS A 31 -3.98 14.10 13.50
N VAL A 32 -4.58 14.77 14.48
CA VAL A 32 -5.37 15.98 14.22
C VAL A 32 -4.40 17.13 14.02
N ILE A 33 -4.58 17.93 12.97
CA ILE A 33 -3.76 19.12 12.73
C ILE A 33 -4.47 20.31 13.35
N ASP A 34 -3.85 20.88 14.38
CA ASP A 34 -4.38 22.04 15.07
C ASP A 34 -4.60 23.23 14.13
N GLY A 35 -5.74 23.88 14.27
CA GLY A 35 -6.10 25.08 13.49
C GLY A 35 -6.64 24.80 12.08
N LEU A 36 -6.75 23.54 11.65
CA LEU A 36 -7.40 23.17 10.40
C LEU A 36 -8.81 22.60 10.65
N THR A 37 -9.78 23.08 9.86
CA THR A 37 -11.11 22.46 9.82
C THR A 37 -11.10 21.23 8.90
N PRO A 38 -12.01 20.25 9.05
CA PRO A 38 -12.12 19.12 8.13
C PRO A 38 -12.20 19.52 6.64
N ALA A 39 -12.91 20.59 6.33
CA ALA A 39 -12.98 21.12 4.95
C ALA A 39 -11.62 21.60 4.44
N ASN A 40 -10.84 22.25 5.28
CA ASN A 40 -9.48 22.71 4.91
C ASN A 40 -8.50 21.54 4.79
N VAL A 41 -8.63 20.52 5.64
CA VAL A 41 -7.86 19.27 5.53
C VAL A 41 -8.15 18.61 4.20
N ASN A 42 -9.43 18.41 3.85
CA ASN A 42 -9.81 17.81 2.58
C ASN A 42 -9.30 18.60 1.37
N ALA A 43 -9.46 19.93 1.37
CA ALA A 43 -8.99 20.78 0.27
C ALA A 43 -7.47 20.68 0.07
N LYS A 44 -6.70 20.61 1.15
CA LYS A 44 -5.23 20.43 1.07
C LYS A 44 -4.86 19.02 0.60
N ALA A 45 -5.56 17.97 1.10
CA ALA A 45 -5.34 16.61 0.65
C ALA A 45 -5.65 16.44 -0.85
N GLN A 46 -6.71 17.10 -1.36
CA GLN A 46 -6.99 17.14 -2.80
C GLN A 46 -5.85 17.80 -3.60
N GLN A 47 -5.27 18.89 -3.11
CA GLN A 47 -4.13 19.54 -3.77
C GLN A 47 -2.90 18.62 -3.82
N GLU A 48 -2.58 17.94 -2.71
CA GLU A 48 -1.49 16.97 -2.66
C GLU A 48 -1.75 15.77 -3.59
N PHE A 49 -2.97 15.26 -3.58
CA PHE A 49 -3.42 14.18 -4.47
C PHE A 49 -3.26 14.57 -5.94
N ASP A 50 -3.81 15.70 -6.35
CA ASP A 50 -3.78 16.18 -7.73
C ASP A 50 -2.34 16.38 -8.22
N ALA A 51 -1.48 17.01 -7.40
CA ALA A 51 -0.07 17.19 -7.70
C ALA A 51 0.69 15.85 -7.82
N PHE A 52 0.35 14.87 -6.98
CA PHE A 52 0.93 13.53 -7.04
C PHE A 52 0.53 12.80 -8.32
N VAL A 53 -0.74 12.84 -8.68
CA VAL A 53 -1.26 12.25 -9.93
C VAL A 53 -0.60 12.88 -11.16
N GLU A 54 -0.49 14.21 -11.21
CA GLU A 54 0.20 14.91 -12.30
C GLU A 54 1.66 14.48 -12.41
N LYS A 55 2.34 14.33 -11.29
CA LYS A 55 3.74 13.88 -11.26
C LYS A 55 3.91 12.46 -11.78
N LEU A 56 3.04 11.54 -11.41
CA LEU A 56 3.02 10.17 -11.94
C LEU A 56 2.79 10.17 -13.46
N ARG A 57 1.77 10.91 -13.93
CA ARG A 57 1.45 11.03 -15.36
C ARG A 57 2.57 11.66 -16.17
N ALA A 58 3.28 12.64 -15.62
CA ALA A 58 4.44 13.27 -16.28
C ALA A 58 5.59 12.27 -16.54
N HIS A 59 5.67 11.20 -15.76
CA HIS A 59 6.63 10.10 -15.96
C HIS A 59 6.05 8.94 -16.81
N GLY A 60 4.85 9.11 -17.34
CA GLY A 60 4.21 8.13 -18.22
C GLY A 60 3.48 6.98 -17.50
N VAL A 61 3.21 7.12 -16.19
CA VAL A 61 2.34 6.18 -15.47
C VAL A 61 0.89 6.44 -15.88
N ASN A 62 0.16 5.39 -16.22
CA ASN A 62 -1.26 5.47 -16.55
C ASN A 62 -2.08 5.49 -15.24
N VAL A 63 -2.48 6.67 -14.78
CA VAL A 63 -3.25 6.84 -13.55
C VAL A 63 -4.72 6.98 -13.86
N LEU A 64 -5.51 5.99 -13.43
CA LEU A 64 -6.97 6.00 -13.44
C LEU A 64 -7.45 6.65 -12.14
N VAL A 65 -8.11 7.78 -12.25
CA VAL A 65 -8.64 8.51 -11.08
C VAL A 65 -10.15 8.35 -11.06
N VAL A 66 -10.65 7.92 -9.89
CA VAL A 66 -12.08 7.89 -9.57
C VAL A 66 -12.34 8.95 -8.50
N GLU A 67 -13.33 9.82 -8.75
CA GLU A 67 -13.79 10.75 -7.71
C GLU A 67 -14.57 9.98 -6.64
N ASP A 68 -14.27 10.25 -5.37
CA ASP A 68 -15.08 9.73 -4.27
C ASP A 68 -16.44 10.44 -4.20
N THR A 69 -17.32 9.97 -3.33
CA THR A 69 -18.65 10.52 -3.11
C THR A 69 -18.83 10.99 -1.67
N LEU A 70 -19.70 11.97 -1.45
CA LEU A 70 -20.00 12.46 -0.10
C LEU A 70 -20.82 11.45 0.73
N GLN A 71 -21.45 10.49 0.07
CA GLN A 71 -22.25 9.43 0.69
C GLN A 71 -21.95 8.11 -0.02
N PRO A 72 -21.60 7.06 0.74
CA PRO A 72 -21.39 7.05 2.21
C PRO A 72 -20.20 7.91 2.65
N ASP A 73 -20.09 8.19 3.96
CA ASP A 73 -18.99 8.95 4.56
C ASP A 73 -17.75 8.05 4.73
N THR A 74 -16.77 8.22 3.87
CA THR A 74 -15.56 7.38 3.75
C THR A 74 -14.28 8.22 3.85
N PRO A 75 -13.86 8.64 5.06
CA PRO A 75 -12.72 9.56 5.22
C PRO A 75 -11.39 9.02 4.71
N ASP A 76 -11.22 7.68 4.63
CA ASP A 76 -9.99 7.00 4.20
C ASP A 76 -10.07 6.45 2.76
N SER A 77 -11.09 6.82 1.97
CA SER A 77 -11.30 6.36 0.58
C SER A 77 -10.09 6.54 -0.33
N ILE A 78 -9.20 7.49 0.01
CA ILE A 78 -7.95 7.78 -0.69
C ILE A 78 -6.96 6.59 -0.70
N PHE A 79 -7.22 5.53 0.09
CA PHE A 79 -6.35 4.36 0.23
C PHE A 79 -7.00 3.08 -0.34
N PRO A 80 -7.26 3.00 -1.66
CA PRO A 80 -8.00 1.90 -2.28
C PRO A 80 -7.30 0.55 -2.18
N ASN A 81 -5.97 0.53 -2.07
CA ASN A 81 -5.18 -0.69 -2.00
C ASN A 81 -5.50 -1.57 -0.78
N ASN A 82 -6.26 -1.07 0.19
CA ASN A 82 -6.63 -1.83 1.37
C ASN A 82 -7.88 -2.69 1.16
N TRP A 83 -8.80 -2.29 0.26
CA TRP A 83 -10.03 -3.04 0.06
C TRP A 83 -10.10 -3.78 -1.27
N ILE A 84 -9.18 -3.50 -2.24
CA ILE A 84 -9.17 -4.13 -3.56
C ILE A 84 -7.74 -4.35 -4.06
N SER A 85 -7.53 -5.45 -4.79
CA SER A 85 -6.34 -5.69 -5.59
C SER A 85 -6.68 -6.37 -6.91
N PHE A 86 -5.78 -6.21 -7.90
CA PHE A 86 -5.96 -6.70 -9.27
C PHE A 86 -4.77 -7.54 -9.70
N HIS A 87 -5.04 -8.67 -10.35
CA HIS A 87 -4.04 -9.69 -10.65
C HIS A 87 -3.95 -10.01 -12.14
N GLN A 88 -2.78 -10.54 -12.57
CA GLN A 88 -2.53 -10.88 -13.98
C GLN A 88 -3.38 -12.05 -14.50
N SER A 89 -3.91 -12.88 -13.61
CA SER A 89 -4.87 -13.94 -13.90
C SER A 89 -6.21 -13.40 -14.41
N GLY A 90 -6.51 -12.12 -14.18
CA GLY A 90 -7.83 -11.53 -14.38
C GLY A 90 -8.66 -11.49 -13.10
N ASP A 91 -8.08 -11.96 -11.99
CA ASP A 91 -8.76 -11.96 -10.70
C ASP A 91 -8.73 -10.57 -10.05
N VAL A 92 -9.87 -10.19 -9.49
CA VAL A 92 -10.04 -9.07 -8.57
C VAL A 92 -10.28 -9.64 -7.19
N VAL A 93 -9.60 -9.12 -6.18
CA VAL A 93 -9.79 -9.56 -4.79
C VAL A 93 -10.36 -8.42 -3.96
N LEU A 94 -11.46 -8.70 -3.25
CA LEU A 94 -12.09 -7.80 -2.29
C LEU A 94 -11.76 -8.27 -0.87
N TYR A 95 -11.32 -7.32 -0.03
CA TYR A 95 -10.77 -7.61 1.28
C TYR A 95 -11.66 -7.14 2.43
N PRO A 96 -11.69 -7.90 3.55
CA PRO A 96 -12.39 -7.49 4.77
C PRO A 96 -11.63 -6.39 5.49
N MET A 97 -12.37 -5.34 5.88
CA MET A 97 -11.85 -4.12 6.50
C MET A 97 -12.18 -4.08 7.99
N PHE A 98 -11.17 -3.74 8.82
CA PHE A 98 -11.31 -3.59 10.26
C PHE A 98 -12.30 -2.49 10.63
N ALA A 99 -12.12 -1.28 10.11
CA ALA A 99 -12.98 -0.14 10.39
C ALA A 99 -14.29 -0.22 9.59
N GLU A 100 -15.44 -0.11 10.28
CA GLU A 100 -16.76 -0.26 9.66
C GLU A 100 -17.02 0.78 8.57
N ASN A 101 -16.58 2.02 8.75
CA ASN A 101 -16.74 3.06 7.73
C ASN A 101 -15.88 2.80 6.48
N ARG A 102 -14.79 2.04 6.58
CA ARG A 102 -13.97 1.64 5.45
C ARG A 102 -14.59 0.51 4.63
N ARG A 103 -15.47 -0.29 5.21
CA ARG A 103 -16.26 -1.31 4.48
C ARG A 103 -17.16 -0.66 3.42
N LEU A 104 -17.51 0.60 3.62
CA LEU A 104 -18.33 1.41 2.70
C LEU A 104 -17.51 2.00 1.52
N GLU A 105 -16.19 1.85 1.52
CA GLU A 105 -15.31 2.30 0.43
C GLU A 105 -15.40 1.40 -0.81
N ARG A 106 -15.90 0.15 -0.67
CA ARG A 106 -16.05 -0.80 -1.77
C ARG A 106 -17.10 -0.31 -2.77
N ARG A 107 -16.69 -0.17 -4.03
CA ARG A 107 -17.48 0.44 -5.10
C ARG A 107 -17.47 -0.43 -6.35
N GLU A 108 -18.65 -0.83 -6.81
CA GLU A 108 -18.84 -1.61 -8.04
C GLU A 108 -18.46 -0.81 -9.29
N ASP A 109 -18.71 0.50 -9.32
CA ASP A 109 -18.39 1.37 -10.46
C ASP A 109 -16.88 1.48 -10.74
N VAL A 110 -16.02 1.08 -9.79
CA VAL A 110 -14.57 0.91 -10.02
C VAL A 110 -14.32 -0.25 -10.99
N LEU A 111 -15.06 -1.35 -10.87
CA LEU A 111 -14.96 -2.50 -11.78
C LEU A 111 -15.49 -2.13 -13.16
N ASP A 112 -16.65 -1.50 -13.22
CA ASP A 112 -17.26 -0.99 -14.47
C ASP A 112 -16.27 -0.08 -15.23
N LEU A 113 -15.62 0.85 -14.51
CA LEU A 113 -14.62 1.73 -15.11
C LEU A 113 -13.45 0.94 -15.72
N LEU A 114 -12.97 -0.10 -15.03
CA LEU A 114 -11.85 -0.90 -15.53
C LEU A 114 -12.25 -1.66 -16.82
N GLU A 115 -13.43 -2.24 -16.86
CA GLU A 115 -13.96 -2.88 -18.05
C GLU A 115 -14.15 -1.88 -19.19
N GLU A 116 -14.71 -0.69 -18.94
CA GLU A 116 -14.81 0.41 -19.92
C GLU A 116 -13.45 0.85 -20.48
N LYS A 117 -12.38 0.73 -19.69
CA LYS A 117 -11.00 0.99 -20.10
C LYS A 117 -10.35 -0.20 -20.81
N GLY A 118 -11.09 -1.28 -21.06
CA GLY A 118 -10.64 -2.47 -21.78
C GLY A 118 -9.78 -3.42 -20.91
N PHE A 119 -9.96 -3.39 -19.60
CA PHE A 119 -9.41 -4.43 -18.73
C PHE A 119 -10.40 -5.58 -18.61
N PHE A 120 -9.89 -6.79 -18.63
CA PHE A 120 -10.68 -8.01 -18.51
C PHE A 120 -10.68 -8.52 -17.07
N ILE A 121 -11.87 -8.71 -16.50
CA ILE A 121 -12.09 -9.31 -15.18
C ILE A 121 -12.61 -10.72 -15.38
N GLU A 122 -11.82 -11.73 -14.98
CA GLU A 122 -12.19 -13.15 -15.05
C GLU A 122 -13.06 -13.55 -13.85
N ASN A 123 -12.59 -13.23 -12.64
CA ASN A 123 -13.25 -13.58 -11.39
C ASN A 123 -13.16 -12.44 -10.36
N VAL A 124 -14.08 -12.46 -9.41
CA VAL A 124 -14.02 -11.64 -8.20
C VAL A 124 -13.99 -12.59 -6.99
N LEU A 125 -12.84 -12.63 -6.30
CA LEU A 125 -12.70 -13.34 -5.03
C LEU A 125 -13.09 -12.38 -3.90
N ASP A 126 -14.07 -12.76 -3.11
CA ASP A 126 -14.64 -11.90 -2.07
C ASP A 126 -14.46 -12.51 -0.68
N TYR A 127 -13.52 -11.98 0.10
CA TYR A 127 -13.27 -12.37 1.49
C TYR A 127 -14.05 -11.53 2.51
N THR A 128 -14.94 -10.63 2.08
CA THR A 128 -15.59 -9.65 2.98
C THR A 128 -16.52 -10.29 4.01
N LEU A 129 -16.99 -11.52 3.79
CA LEU A 129 -17.76 -12.28 4.78
C LEU A 129 -17.00 -12.54 6.09
N ALA A 130 -15.67 -12.53 6.07
CA ALA A 130 -14.84 -12.67 7.26
C ALA A 130 -15.07 -11.54 8.28
N GLU A 131 -15.60 -10.38 7.84
CA GLU A 131 -15.98 -9.27 8.71
C GLU A 131 -17.03 -9.66 9.77
N GLU A 132 -17.91 -10.63 9.47
CA GLU A 132 -18.93 -11.12 10.42
C GLU A 132 -18.29 -11.86 11.61
N ALA A 133 -17.13 -12.47 11.39
CA ALA A 133 -16.33 -13.13 12.42
C ALA A 133 -15.27 -12.20 13.05
N ASN A 134 -15.22 -10.90 12.69
CA ASN A 134 -14.17 -9.96 13.04
C ASN A 134 -12.76 -10.43 12.63
N VAL A 135 -12.66 -11.06 11.48
CA VAL A 135 -11.41 -11.46 10.82
C VAL A 135 -11.13 -10.50 9.67
N PHE A 136 -9.90 -9.99 9.59
CA PHE A 136 -9.55 -8.92 8.66
C PHE A 136 -8.26 -9.21 7.93
N LEU A 137 -8.19 -8.77 6.66
CA LEU A 137 -6.99 -8.77 5.85
C LEU A 137 -7.07 -7.57 4.90
N GLU A 138 -6.38 -6.48 5.21
CA GLU A 138 -6.54 -5.22 4.47
C GLU A 138 -5.62 -5.15 3.24
N GLY A 139 -5.92 -5.97 2.25
CA GLY A 139 -5.34 -5.94 0.90
C GLY A 139 -3.82 -5.78 0.87
N THR A 140 -3.34 -5.00 -0.09
CA THR A 140 -1.89 -4.74 -0.23
C THR A 140 -1.36 -3.69 0.77
N GLY A 141 -2.15 -3.32 1.76
CA GLY A 141 -1.69 -2.70 3.01
C GLY A 141 -1.03 -3.75 3.88
N SER A 142 -1.76 -4.82 4.19
CA SER A 142 -1.31 -5.95 5.00
C SER A 142 -0.40 -6.92 4.24
N ILE A 143 -0.56 -7.05 2.93
CA ILE A 143 0.15 -8.02 2.08
C ILE A 143 1.13 -7.31 1.16
N ILE A 144 2.40 -7.71 1.18
CA ILE A 144 3.40 -7.29 0.21
C ILE A 144 3.68 -8.46 -0.74
N LEU A 145 3.40 -8.27 -2.03
CA LEU A 145 3.54 -9.30 -3.04
C LEU A 145 4.88 -9.21 -3.76
N ASP A 146 5.65 -10.28 -3.72
CA ASP A 146 6.71 -10.57 -4.69
C ASP A 146 6.10 -11.41 -5.83
N ARG A 147 5.55 -10.71 -6.80
CA ARG A 147 4.76 -11.33 -7.88
C ARG A 147 5.61 -12.22 -8.78
N VAL A 148 6.90 -11.90 -8.92
CA VAL A 148 7.84 -12.67 -9.77
C VAL A 148 8.23 -13.98 -9.11
N ASN A 149 8.45 -13.97 -7.80
CA ASN A 149 8.86 -15.15 -7.03
C ASN A 149 7.68 -15.85 -6.35
N GLU A 150 6.44 -15.40 -6.60
CA GLU A 150 5.21 -15.99 -6.07
C GLU A 150 5.23 -16.13 -4.54
N LYS A 151 5.66 -15.05 -3.86
CA LYS A 151 5.68 -14.97 -2.41
C LYS A 151 4.86 -13.78 -1.92
N ALA A 152 4.13 -13.99 -0.83
CA ALA A 152 3.38 -12.95 -0.15
C ALA A 152 3.93 -12.78 1.28
N TYR A 153 4.24 -11.55 1.65
CA TYR A 153 4.80 -11.21 2.97
C TYR A 153 3.73 -10.49 3.79
N CYS A 154 3.50 -10.97 5.02
CA CYS A 154 2.48 -10.39 5.90
C CYS A 154 2.99 -10.30 7.35
N ALA A 155 3.01 -9.09 7.89
CA ALA A 155 3.16 -8.84 9.31
C ALA A 155 1.79 -8.95 9.98
N LEU A 156 1.62 -9.91 10.90
CA LEU A 156 0.36 -10.14 11.60
C LEU A 156 -0.01 -8.94 12.47
N SER A 157 -1.27 -8.53 12.41
CA SER A 157 -1.78 -7.38 13.14
C SER A 157 -3.30 -7.48 13.33
N PRO A 158 -3.95 -6.56 14.06
CA PRO A 158 -5.40 -6.51 14.10
C PRO A 158 -6.10 -6.33 12.73
N ARG A 159 -5.33 -6.02 11.66
CA ARG A 159 -5.82 -5.87 10.28
C ARG A 159 -5.24 -6.91 9.32
N ALA A 160 -4.61 -7.96 9.86
CA ALA A 160 -3.97 -9.02 9.09
C ALA A 160 -4.03 -10.32 9.88
N ASP A 161 -5.08 -11.10 9.65
CA ASP A 161 -5.30 -12.41 10.23
C ASP A 161 -4.46 -13.48 9.52
N GLU A 162 -3.90 -14.42 10.28
CA GLU A 162 -3.00 -15.45 9.76
C GLU A 162 -3.73 -16.48 8.90
N GLU A 163 -4.88 -16.98 9.37
CA GLU A 163 -5.62 -18.04 8.66
C GLU A 163 -6.17 -17.50 7.33
N LEU A 164 -6.74 -16.30 7.34
CA LEU A 164 -7.25 -15.66 6.13
C LEU A 164 -6.12 -15.31 5.16
N PHE A 165 -4.93 -14.92 5.66
CA PHE A 165 -3.78 -14.70 4.80
C PHE A 165 -3.28 -15.98 4.15
N ILE A 166 -3.29 -17.11 4.85
CA ILE A 166 -2.95 -18.43 4.29
C ILE A 166 -3.97 -18.81 3.21
N GLU A 167 -5.28 -18.66 3.46
CA GLU A 167 -6.34 -18.89 2.47
C GLU A 167 -6.12 -18.04 1.21
N PHE A 168 -5.86 -16.74 1.35
CA PHE A 168 -5.49 -15.87 0.23
C PHE A 168 -4.28 -16.42 -0.56
N CYS A 169 -3.25 -16.88 0.15
CA CYS A 169 -2.05 -17.43 -0.50
C CYS A 169 -2.34 -18.72 -1.25
N GLU A 170 -3.22 -19.59 -0.73
CA GLU A 170 -3.64 -20.82 -1.41
C GLU A 170 -4.43 -20.49 -2.67
N ASP A 171 -5.42 -19.60 -2.59
CA ASP A 171 -6.28 -19.21 -3.72
C ASP A 171 -5.50 -18.50 -4.83
N MET A 172 -4.52 -17.66 -4.46
CA MET A 172 -3.76 -16.84 -5.39
C MET A 172 -2.40 -17.45 -5.78
N GLU A 173 -2.11 -18.69 -5.35
CA GLU A 173 -0.88 -19.43 -5.64
C GLU A 173 0.41 -18.70 -5.16
N TYR A 174 0.36 -18.09 -3.97
CA TYR A 174 1.52 -17.49 -3.33
C TYR A 174 2.07 -18.36 -2.19
N THR A 175 3.39 -18.37 -2.02
CA THR A 175 4.03 -18.93 -0.82
C THR A 175 3.96 -17.89 0.32
N PRO A 176 3.33 -18.18 1.46
CA PRO A 176 3.21 -17.25 2.57
C PRO A 176 4.54 -17.07 3.31
N VAL A 177 4.88 -15.82 3.63
CA VAL A 177 5.97 -15.43 4.52
C VAL A 177 5.39 -14.62 5.67
N ILE A 178 5.13 -15.29 6.79
CA ILE A 178 4.42 -14.76 7.96
C ILE A 178 5.42 -14.35 9.03
N PHE A 179 5.20 -13.19 9.63
CA PHE A 179 6.03 -12.67 10.72
C PHE A 179 5.25 -11.66 11.56
N THR A 180 5.83 -11.22 12.67
CA THR A 180 5.29 -10.17 13.53
C THR A 180 6.17 -8.92 13.44
N ALA A 181 5.58 -7.74 13.43
CA ALA A 181 6.32 -6.48 13.38
C ALA A 181 5.76 -5.45 14.35
N PHE A 182 6.65 -4.70 14.98
CA PHE A 182 6.33 -3.75 16.02
C PHE A 182 7.01 -2.40 15.78
N GLN A 183 6.42 -1.36 16.36
CA GLN A 183 6.95 0.00 16.40
C GLN A 183 6.90 0.53 17.84
N THR A 184 7.71 1.51 18.16
CA THR A 184 7.72 2.17 19.46
C THR A 184 6.74 3.34 19.47
N VAL A 185 5.69 3.24 20.30
CA VAL A 185 4.72 4.30 20.54
C VAL A 185 4.69 4.60 22.02
N ASP A 186 4.99 5.84 22.42
CA ASP A 186 5.04 6.26 23.84
C ASP A 186 5.89 5.34 24.72
N GLY A 187 7.01 4.87 24.19
CA GLY A 187 7.95 3.98 24.88
C GLY A 187 7.52 2.51 24.99
N ALA A 188 6.39 2.11 24.38
CA ALA A 188 5.91 0.74 24.34
C ALA A 188 5.95 0.17 22.92
N ARG A 189 6.23 -1.14 22.79
CA ARG A 189 6.16 -1.83 21.50
C ARG A 189 4.71 -2.11 21.15
N LYS A 190 4.26 -1.63 20.00
CA LYS A 190 2.92 -1.81 19.46
C LYS A 190 2.99 -2.46 18.07
N PRO A 191 2.07 -3.36 17.71
CA PRO A 191 2.04 -3.94 16.37
C PRO A 191 1.98 -2.87 15.29
N ILE A 192 2.72 -3.06 14.21
CA ILE A 192 2.55 -2.30 12.98
C ILE A 192 1.25 -2.77 12.33
N TYR A 193 0.36 -1.84 12.02
CA TYR A 193 -0.99 -2.16 11.54
C TYR A 193 -1.01 -2.71 10.10
N HIS A 194 -0.07 -2.29 9.25
CA HIS A 194 0.07 -2.74 7.87
C HIS A 194 1.53 -3.03 7.52
N THR A 195 1.78 -4.12 6.83
CA THR A 195 3.13 -4.50 6.38
C THR A 195 3.78 -3.46 5.47
N ASN A 196 2.98 -2.79 4.62
CA ASN A 196 3.46 -1.77 3.69
C ASN A 196 3.99 -0.49 4.35
N VAL A 197 3.83 -0.33 5.66
CA VAL A 197 4.42 0.78 6.42
C VAL A 197 5.92 0.57 6.59
N MET A 198 6.36 -0.68 6.78
CA MET A 198 7.74 -1.01 7.14
C MET A 198 8.56 -1.63 6.02
N MET A 199 7.93 -2.05 4.91
CA MET A 199 8.67 -2.65 3.80
C MET A 199 7.96 -2.50 2.47
N CYS A 200 8.76 -2.52 1.38
CA CYS A 200 8.30 -2.72 0.02
C CYS A 200 9.23 -3.67 -0.74
N ILE A 201 8.70 -4.34 -1.76
CA ILE A 201 9.44 -5.23 -2.64
C ILE A 201 9.35 -4.71 -4.08
N ALA A 202 10.50 -4.47 -4.68
CA ALA A 202 10.68 -4.15 -6.09
C ALA A 202 11.17 -5.38 -6.86
N ASP A 203 11.42 -5.23 -8.15
CA ASP A 203 11.89 -6.33 -9.03
C ASP A 203 13.21 -6.93 -8.54
N THR A 204 14.22 -6.10 -8.24
CA THR A 204 15.58 -6.54 -7.91
C THR A 204 16.05 -6.14 -6.51
N PHE A 205 15.25 -5.44 -5.74
CA PHE A 205 15.59 -5.02 -4.39
C PHE A 205 14.35 -4.98 -3.48
N ALA A 206 14.59 -4.91 -2.18
CA ALA A 206 13.57 -4.66 -1.17
C ALA A 206 14.07 -3.59 -0.18
N VAL A 207 13.19 -2.68 0.22
CA VAL A 207 13.41 -1.76 1.34
C VAL A 207 12.68 -2.31 2.55
N ILE A 208 13.35 -2.44 3.69
CA ILE A 208 12.75 -3.04 4.89
C ILE A 208 13.37 -2.49 6.18
N CYS A 209 12.53 -2.22 7.17
CA CYS A 209 12.94 -2.02 8.56
C CYS A 209 13.02 -3.38 9.28
N ALA A 210 14.19 -4.00 9.23
CA ALA A 210 14.39 -5.29 9.90
C ALA A 210 14.29 -5.19 11.43
N ASP A 211 14.55 -4.02 12.01
CA ASP A 211 14.45 -3.79 13.46
C ASP A 211 13.00 -3.71 13.97
N CYS A 212 12.03 -3.54 13.08
CA CYS A 212 10.63 -3.68 13.42
C CYS A 212 10.21 -5.13 13.69
N ILE A 213 10.96 -6.12 13.21
CA ILE A 213 10.73 -7.55 13.48
C ILE A 213 11.49 -7.93 14.75
N ASP A 214 10.81 -7.95 15.90
CA ASP A 214 11.45 -8.16 17.20
C ASP A 214 11.98 -9.60 17.36
N ASP A 215 11.24 -10.59 16.86
CA ASP A 215 11.69 -11.98 16.86
C ASP A 215 12.86 -12.18 15.90
N LYS A 216 13.99 -12.65 16.43
CA LYS A 216 15.22 -12.83 15.65
C LYS A 216 15.14 -13.96 14.63
N VAL A 217 14.30 -14.97 14.89
CA VAL A 217 14.12 -16.11 13.98
C VAL A 217 13.29 -15.65 12.78
N GLU A 218 12.16 -14.96 13.03
CA GLU A 218 11.32 -14.37 11.97
C GLU A 218 12.12 -13.34 11.15
N ARG A 219 12.84 -12.43 11.82
CA ARG A 219 13.72 -11.44 11.15
C ARG A 219 14.70 -12.10 10.20
N LYS A 220 15.38 -13.14 10.69
CA LYS A 220 16.34 -13.90 9.87
C LYS A 220 15.65 -14.58 8.70
N MET A 221 14.54 -15.24 8.94
CA MET A 221 13.75 -15.92 7.92
C MET A 221 13.32 -14.95 6.80
N VAL A 222 12.72 -13.80 7.14
CA VAL A 222 12.29 -12.78 6.16
C VAL A 222 13.47 -12.30 5.31
N LEU A 223 14.59 -11.95 5.94
CA LEU A 223 15.79 -11.48 5.21
C LEU A 223 16.42 -12.58 4.33
N GLU A 224 16.38 -13.83 4.77
CA GLU A 224 16.88 -14.97 3.97
C GLU A 224 15.96 -15.23 2.76
N GLN A 225 14.64 -15.16 2.91
CA GLN A 225 13.70 -15.28 1.79
C GLN A 225 13.97 -14.23 0.71
N LEU A 226 14.09 -12.95 1.09
CA LEU A 226 14.40 -11.87 0.16
C LEU A 226 15.74 -12.09 -0.57
N LYS A 227 16.77 -12.56 0.15
CA LYS A 227 18.08 -12.87 -0.46
C LYS A 227 18.04 -14.05 -1.41
N GLN A 228 17.31 -15.11 -1.07
CA GLN A 228 17.14 -16.28 -1.94
C GLN A 228 16.46 -15.91 -3.26
N ASP A 229 15.56 -14.92 -3.23
CA ASP A 229 14.89 -14.37 -4.39
C ASP A 229 15.72 -13.33 -5.16
N GLY A 230 17.00 -13.18 -4.80
CA GLY A 230 17.94 -12.30 -5.49
C GLY A 230 17.73 -10.81 -5.24
N LYS A 231 16.98 -10.42 -4.18
CA LYS A 231 16.77 -9.01 -3.86
C LYS A 231 17.98 -8.40 -3.15
N GLU A 232 18.45 -7.24 -3.61
CA GLU A 232 19.33 -6.36 -2.81
C GLU A 232 18.49 -5.81 -1.65
N ILE A 233 18.95 -6.02 -0.42
CA ILE A 233 18.21 -5.56 0.78
C ILE A 233 18.72 -4.18 1.19
N ILE A 234 17.85 -3.19 1.15
CA ILE A 234 18.11 -1.83 1.61
C ILE A 234 17.43 -1.67 2.97
N LEU A 235 18.25 -1.66 4.02
CA LEU A 235 17.75 -1.50 5.39
C LEU A 235 17.42 -0.05 5.69
N ILE A 236 16.26 0.16 6.32
CA ILE A 236 15.84 1.43 6.91
C ILE A 236 15.66 1.27 8.43
N SER A 237 15.70 2.38 9.15
CA SER A 237 15.49 2.42 10.60
C SER A 237 14.02 2.61 10.95
N GLU A 238 13.65 2.35 12.22
CA GLU A 238 12.30 2.63 12.74
C GLU A 238 11.99 4.15 12.69
N GLU A 239 12.99 5.01 12.89
CA GLU A 239 12.83 6.45 12.70
C GLU A 239 12.45 6.81 11.26
N GLN A 240 13.05 6.14 10.28
CA GLN A 240 12.70 6.33 8.86
C GLN A 240 11.31 5.76 8.53
N VAL A 241 10.85 4.72 9.24
CA VAL A 241 9.46 4.22 9.14
C VAL A 241 8.47 5.30 9.59
N ASN A 242 8.78 6.07 10.62
CA ASN A 242 7.96 7.20 11.06
C ASN A 242 7.83 8.31 10.00
N HIS A 243 8.72 8.31 9.01
CA HIS A 243 8.68 9.16 7.81
C HIS A 243 8.19 8.40 6.57
N PHE A 244 7.51 7.26 6.75
CA PHE A 244 6.97 6.42 5.68
C PHE A 244 8.01 5.86 4.68
N ALA A 245 9.28 5.72 5.07
CA ALA A 245 10.32 5.20 4.19
C ALA A 245 10.17 3.70 3.81
N GLY A 246 9.25 2.96 4.43
CA GLY A 246 8.83 1.64 3.97
C GLY A 246 7.67 1.67 2.98
N ASN A 247 6.93 2.80 2.92
CA ASN A 247 5.69 2.94 2.15
C ASN A 247 5.96 3.40 0.71
N MET A 248 6.58 2.53 -0.07
CA MET A 248 7.02 2.77 -1.44
C MET A 248 6.41 1.77 -2.42
N LEU A 249 6.34 2.14 -3.70
CA LEU A 249 5.88 1.26 -4.77
C LEU A 249 6.73 1.42 -6.02
N GLN A 250 7.18 0.31 -6.61
CA GLN A 250 7.77 0.32 -7.94
C GLN A 250 6.67 0.33 -9.01
N VAL A 251 6.76 1.27 -9.95
CA VAL A 251 5.81 1.41 -11.07
C VAL A 251 6.54 1.44 -12.40
N LEU A 252 5.82 1.19 -13.49
CA LEU A 252 6.31 1.37 -14.86
C LEU A 252 5.79 2.70 -15.42
N GLY A 253 6.69 3.52 -15.92
CA GLY A 253 6.38 4.73 -16.67
C GLY A 253 6.49 4.54 -18.17
N ALA A 254 6.77 5.64 -18.88
CA ALA A 254 6.96 5.62 -20.33
C ALA A 254 8.11 4.65 -20.73
N ASN A 255 7.93 3.97 -21.84
CA ASN A 255 8.91 3.03 -22.40
C ASN A 255 9.35 1.93 -21.41
N GLN A 256 8.46 1.49 -20.53
CA GLN A 256 8.72 0.48 -19.49
C GLN A 256 9.82 0.89 -18.50
N GLN A 257 10.12 2.18 -18.39
CA GLN A 257 11.05 2.69 -17.39
C GLN A 257 10.49 2.43 -15.98
N LYS A 258 11.27 1.76 -15.14
CA LYS A 258 10.92 1.54 -13.73
C LYS A 258 11.22 2.78 -12.90
N TYR A 259 10.32 3.11 -11.98
CA TYR A 259 10.47 4.16 -10.98
C TYR A 259 10.10 3.62 -9.61
N LEU A 260 10.78 4.06 -8.55
CA LEU A 260 10.31 3.87 -7.19
C LEU A 260 9.59 5.14 -6.73
N VAL A 261 8.33 4.96 -6.33
CA VAL A 261 7.46 6.07 -5.89
C VAL A 261 7.38 6.11 -4.38
N MET A 262 7.54 7.31 -3.79
CA MET A 262 7.47 7.54 -2.35
C MET A 262 6.99 8.97 -2.04
N SER A 263 6.77 9.29 -0.78
CA SER A 263 6.53 10.68 -0.36
C SER A 263 7.83 11.48 -0.25
N SER A 264 7.73 12.81 -0.23
CA SER A 264 8.90 13.67 0.02
C SER A 264 9.42 13.51 1.44
N SER A 265 8.58 13.20 2.43
CA SER A 265 9.01 12.88 3.80
C SER A 265 9.87 11.62 3.82
N ALA A 266 9.44 10.56 3.14
CA ALA A 266 10.22 9.33 2.99
C ALA A 266 11.57 9.61 2.31
N TYR A 267 11.56 10.30 1.17
CA TYR A 267 12.76 10.65 0.42
C TYR A 267 13.79 11.43 1.27
N GLN A 268 13.33 12.44 2.01
CA GLN A 268 14.18 13.28 2.86
C GLN A 268 14.75 12.53 4.07
N SER A 269 14.09 11.50 4.55
CA SER A 269 14.54 10.67 5.67
C SER A 269 15.67 9.70 5.29
N LEU A 270 15.78 9.37 3.99
CA LEU A 270 16.79 8.43 3.50
C LEU A 270 18.20 9.04 3.51
N THR A 271 19.16 8.23 3.92
CA THR A 271 20.56 8.60 3.84
C THR A 271 21.06 8.62 2.39
N PRO A 272 22.12 9.38 2.06
CA PRO A 272 22.72 9.36 0.72
C PRO A 272 23.08 7.96 0.23
N LYS A 273 23.51 7.07 1.12
CA LYS A 273 23.84 5.68 0.80
C LYS A 273 22.60 4.86 0.39
N GLN A 274 21.46 5.07 1.07
CA GLN A 274 20.20 4.39 0.74
C GLN A 274 19.64 4.91 -0.58
N LEU A 275 19.69 6.23 -0.83
CA LEU A 275 19.31 6.83 -2.10
C LEU A 275 20.17 6.28 -3.26
N GLU A 276 21.50 6.25 -3.11
CA GLU A 276 22.42 5.66 -4.09
C GLU A 276 22.09 4.18 -4.37
N ALA A 277 21.77 3.40 -3.32
CA ALA A 277 21.43 2.00 -3.48
C ALA A 277 20.11 1.82 -4.27
N ILE A 278 19.09 2.65 -4.00
CA ILE A 278 17.81 2.63 -4.75
C ILE A 278 18.05 3.06 -6.22
N GLU A 279 18.77 4.16 -6.42
CA GLU A 279 18.98 4.76 -7.74
C GLU A 279 19.83 3.90 -8.67
N LYS A 280 20.61 2.94 -8.16
CA LYS A 280 21.24 1.89 -9.00
C LYS A 280 20.22 1.05 -9.77
N HIS A 281 19.03 0.86 -9.21
CA HIS A 281 18.00 0.03 -9.80
C HIS A 281 17.04 0.84 -10.66
N ASN A 282 16.59 1.99 -10.16
CA ASN A 282 15.66 2.86 -10.88
C ASN A 282 15.61 4.28 -10.30
N PRO A 283 15.23 5.30 -11.09
CA PRO A 283 14.98 6.64 -10.59
C PRO A 283 13.84 6.68 -9.57
N ILE A 284 13.83 7.74 -8.75
CA ILE A 284 12.82 7.96 -7.71
C ILE A 284 11.84 9.06 -8.17
N ILE A 285 10.56 8.81 -7.95
CA ILE A 285 9.49 9.82 -8.02
C ILE A 285 9.03 10.09 -6.58
N HIS A 286 9.05 11.35 -6.14
CA HIS A 286 8.50 11.70 -4.84
C HIS A 286 7.62 12.94 -4.89
N ALA A 287 6.61 13.02 -4.03
CA ALA A 287 5.68 14.15 -3.90
C ALA A 287 5.44 14.48 -2.42
N SER A 288 5.13 15.75 -2.10
CA SER A 288 4.65 16.12 -0.77
C SER A 288 3.25 15.55 -0.55
N LEU A 289 3.09 14.86 0.61
CA LEU A 289 1.85 14.25 1.06
C LEU A 289 1.63 14.56 2.55
N ASP A 290 2.08 15.71 3.00
CA ASP A 290 2.20 16.06 4.43
C ASP A 290 0.85 16.01 5.16
N ILE A 291 -0.24 16.48 4.52
CA ILE A 291 -1.59 16.45 5.08
C ILE A 291 -2.17 15.03 5.04
N ILE A 292 -1.94 14.32 3.93
CA ILE A 292 -2.42 12.94 3.76
C ILE A 292 -1.74 12.03 4.78
N GLU A 293 -0.42 12.14 4.94
CA GLU A 293 0.34 11.38 5.93
C GLU A 293 -0.10 11.70 7.37
N ALA A 294 -0.22 12.99 7.71
CA ALA A 294 -0.56 13.40 9.06
C ALA A 294 -1.99 12.99 9.47
N CYS A 295 -2.98 13.18 8.60
CA CYS A 295 -4.38 12.90 8.94
C CYS A 295 -4.80 11.46 8.63
N GLY A 296 -4.32 10.89 7.51
CA GLY A 296 -4.68 9.53 7.09
C GLY A 296 -3.79 8.45 7.68
N GLY A 297 -2.56 8.81 8.09
CA GLY A 297 -1.59 7.84 8.60
C GLY A 297 -1.18 6.77 7.57
N GLY A 298 -1.37 7.06 6.28
CA GLY A 298 -0.90 6.33 5.11
C GLY A 298 -0.15 7.27 4.18
N SER A 299 0.62 6.75 3.23
CA SER A 299 1.46 7.53 2.33
C SER A 299 1.32 7.06 0.88
N ALA A 300 2.29 7.35 0.04
CA ALA A 300 2.26 7.15 -1.41
C ALA A 300 1.79 5.75 -1.84
N ARG A 301 2.34 4.67 -1.23
CA ARG A 301 1.96 3.29 -1.55
C ARG A 301 0.49 3.01 -1.28
N CYS A 302 -0.02 3.53 -0.17
CA CYS A 302 -1.41 3.31 0.25
C CYS A 302 -2.42 3.93 -0.71
N MET A 303 -2.03 5.01 -1.41
CA MET A 303 -2.90 5.71 -2.38
C MET A 303 -2.99 4.99 -3.74
N MET A 304 -2.17 3.96 -3.97
CA MET A 304 -1.99 3.33 -5.28
C MET A 304 -2.46 1.87 -5.26
N ALA A 305 -3.54 1.57 -5.98
CA ALA A 305 -3.93 0.20 -6.29
C ALA A 305 -3.39 -0.17 -7.68
N GLU A 306 -2.53 -1.19 -7.73
CA GLU A 306 -1.84 -1.65 -8.93
C GLU A 306 -2.80 -2.44 -9.83
N VAL A 307 -3.04 -2.00 -11.05
CA VAL A 307 -3.89 -2.71 -12.00
C VAL A 307 -3.04 -3.63 -12.87
N PHE A 308 -3.06 -4.92 -12.56
CA PHE A 308 -2.39 -5.97 -13.33
C PHE A 308 -3.33 -6.74 -14.26
N LEU A 309 -4.61 -6.43 -14.24
CA LEU A 309 -5.60 -7.09 -15.08
C LEU A 309 -5.15 -7.12 -16.56
N PRO A 310 -5.39 -8.24 -17.27
CA PRO A 310 -5.13 -8.31 -18.70
C PRO A 310 -6.04 -7.32 -19.44
N ARG A 311 -5.61 -6.89 -20.64
CA ARG A 311 -6.45 -6.10 -21.52
C ARG A 311 -7.09 -6.99 -22.58
N GLU A 312 -8.32 -6.70 -22.93
CA GLU A 312 -8.95 -7.26 -24.13
C GLU A 312 -8.11 -6.88 -25.36
N ASN A 313 -7.82 -7.88 -26.21
CA ASN A 313 -7.08 -7.70 -27.46
C ASN A 313 -7.95 -7.09 -28.56
#